data_14d8be7286550335b5d10d1c924b8f53
#
_entry.id   14d8be7286550335b5d10d1c924b8f53
#
_cell.length_a   1.000
_cell.length_b   1.000
_cell.length_c   1.000
_cell.angle_alpha   90.00
_cell.angle_beta   90.00
_cell.angle_gamma   90.00
#
_symmetry.space_group_name_H-M   'P 1'
#
loop_
_entity.id
_entity.type
_entity.pdbx_description
1 polymer ?
#
loop_
_entity_poly.entity_id
_entity_poly.type
_entity_poly.pdbx_seq_one_letter_code
_entity_poly.pdbx_strand_id
1 'polypeptide(L)'
;MRLDARLHDLLRQDALTAGVSLNEWCGRMLAAPGAGGVAASEVVLSIRSWLENDLEGIVLHGSFARDDLSTTSDVDLLAVVRPGRPITRALYREWEDKARPWDGREVDLHFVHLPTADDRVSGSWAEAAVCGIVLYDRNLALSRRLTGIRERIAAGRLVRRMAQGQPYWIDEGFDAQS
;
A
#
# COMPACT_ATOMS: atom_id res chain seq x y z
N MET A 1 -20.07 11.56 -7.84
CA MET A 1 -18.85 12.29 -7.46
C MET A 1 -18.58 13.33 -8.54
N ARG A 2 -18.49 14.63 -8.19
CA ARG A 2 -18.03 15.66 -9.13
C ARG A 2 -16.56 15.91 -8.88
N LEU A 3 -15.72 15.77 -9.90
CA LEU A 3 -14.32 16.19 -9.84
C LEU A 3 -14.27 17.73 -9.91
N ASP A 4 -13.28 18.30 -9.24
CA ASP A 4 -12.90 19.68 -9.44
C ASP A 4 -12.51 19.91 -10.91
N ALA A 5 -12.87 21.07 -11.48
CA ALA A 5 -12.64 21.36 -12.90
C ALA A 5 -11.14 21.30 -13.26
N ARG A 6 -10.28 21.80 -12.40
CA ARG A 6 -8.83 21.80 -12.60
C ARG A 6 -8.26 20.38 -12.59
N LEU A 7 -8.73 19.52 -11.67
CA LEU A 7 -8.34 18.11 -11.63
C LEU A 7 -8.85 17.36 -12.87
N HIS A 8 -10.07 17.64 -13.32
CA HIS A 8 -10.63 17.07 -14.54
C HIS A 8 -9.77 17.40 -15.77
N ASP A 9 -9.34 18.67 -15.91
CA ASP A 9 -8.51 19.11 -17.03
C ASP A 9 -7.12 18.48 -17.01
N LEU A 10 -6.50 18.33 -15.83
CA LEU A 10 -5.23 17.63 -15.68
C LEU A 10 -5.34 16.16 -16.11
N LEU A 11 -6.33 15.43 -15.60
CA LEU A 11 -6.55 14.02 -15.97
C LEU A 11 -6.84 13.85 -17.46
N ARG A 12 -7.53 14.83 -18.08
CA ARG A 12 -7.78 14.83 -19.51
C ARG A 12 -6.50 15.03 -20.34
N GLN A 13 -5.62 15.91 -19.90
CA GLN A 13 -4.31 16.11 -20.53
C GLN A 13 -3.44 14.86 -20.43
N ASP A 14 -3.41 14.22 -19.27
CA ASP A 14 -2.67 12.98 -19.05
C ASP A 14 -3.19 11.85 -19.95
N ALA A 15 -4.51 11.70 -20.05
CA ALA A 15 -5.15 10.73 -20.93
C ALA A 15 -4.80 10.96 -22.41
N LEU A 16 -4.82 12.22 -22.86
CA LEU A 16 -4.43 12.62 -24.23
C LEU A 16 -2.96 12.29 -24.49
N THR A 17 -2.07 12.57 -23.55
CA THR A 17 -0.64 12.26 -23.64
C THR A 17 -0.41 10.74 -23.72
N ALA A 18 -1.18 9.96 -22.97
CA ALA A 18 -1.15 8.50 -23.00
C ALA A 18 -1.87 7.86 -24.20
N GLY A 19 -2.54 8.66 -25.06
CA GLY A 19 -3.25 8.17 -26.23
C GLY A 19 -4.50 7.33 -25.92
N VAL A 20 -5.13 7.55 -24.75
CA VAL A 20 -6.31 6.81 -24.29
C VAL A 20 -7.46 7.76 -23.96
N SER A 21 -8.67 7.22 -23.79
CA SER A 21 -9.81 8.03 -23.32
C SER A 21 -9.64 8.41 -21.83
N LEU A 22 -10.24 9.54 -21.41
CA LEU A 22 -10.27 9.94 -20.01
C LEU A 22 -10.84 8.84 -19.10
N ASN A 23 -11.90 8.17 -19.55
CA ASN A 23 -12.52 7.09 -18.79
C ASN A 23 -11.57 5.88 -18.62
N GLU A 24 -10.86 5.53 -19.67
CA GLU A 24 -9.86 4.48 -19.64
C GLU A 24 -8.66 4.87 -18.75
N TRP A 25 -8.18 6.12 -18.86
CA TRP A 25 -7.13 6.65 -18.01
C TRP A 25 -7.53 6.61 -16.53
N CYS A 26 -8.71 7.14 -16.20
CA CYS A 26 -9.22 7.05 -14.83
C CYS A 26 -9.41 5.61 -14.37
N GLY A 27 -9.88 4.71 -15.22
CA GLY A 27 -10.00 3.30 -14.92
C GLY A 27 -8.65 2.66 -14.59
N ARG A 28 -7.61 2.94 -15.38
CA ARG A 28 -6.24 2.47 -15.10
C ARG A 28 -5.70 3.02 -13.78
N MET A 29 -5.90 4.32 -13.53
CA MET A 29 -5.46 4.98 -12.28
C MET A 29 -6.19 4.42 -11.04
N LEU A 30 -7.48 4.09 -11.16
CA LEU A 30 -8.28 3.53 -10.07
C LEU A 30 -8.06 2.02 -9.89
N ALA A 31 -7.67 1.31 -10.96
CA ALA A 31 -7.45 -0.14 -10.89
C ALA A 31 -6.17 -0.51 -10.12
N ALA A 32 -5.10 0.22 -10.30
CA ALA A 32 -3.86 0.19 -9.51
C ALA A 32 -2.81 1.10 -10.18
N PRO A 33 -2.68 2.34 -9.76
CA PRO A 33 -1.73 3.27 -10.36
C PRO A 33 -0.31 2.74 -10.22
N GLY A 34 0.35 2.52 -11.36
CA GLY A 34 1.74 2.05 -11.39
C GLY A 34 1.96 0.56 -11.14
N ALA A 35 0.91 -0.21 -10.93
CA ALA A 35 1.04 -1.62 -10.61
C ALA A 35 0.30 -2.49 -11.63
N GLY A 36 0.97 -3.09 -12.54
CA GLY A 36 0.61 -4.29 -13.31
C GLY A 36 -0.83 -4.51 -13.82
N GLY A 37 -1.62 -3.49 -14.03
CA GLY A 37 -2.89 -3.59 -14.75
C GLY A 37 -3.92 -4.59 -14.18
N VAL A 38 -4.37 -5.52 -15.04
CA VAL A 38 -5.45 -6.48 -14.73
C VAL A 38 -5.08 -7.44 -13.59
N ALA A 39 -3.83 -7.89 -13.53
CA ALA A 39 -3.39 -8.83 -12.49
C ALA A 39 -3.49 -8.23 -11.09
N ALA A 40 -3.15 -6.93 -10.94
CA ALA A 40 -3.34 -6.22 -9.68
C ALA A 40 -4.80 -6.16 -9.28
N SER A 41 -5.69 -5.91 -10.24
CA SER A 41 -7.13 -5.87 -9.99
C SER A 41 -7.67 -7.23 -9.54
N GLU A 42 -7.21 -8.34 -10.11
CA GLU A 42 -7.62 -9.70 -9.73
C GLU A 42 -7.17 -10.05 -8.31
N VAL A 43 -5.92 -9.76 -7.96
CA VAL A 43 -5.39 -9.98 -6.61
C VAL A 43 -6.15 -9.15 -5.59
N VAL A 44 -6.32 -7.84 -5.85
CA VAL A 44 -7.06 -6.94 -4.98
C VAL A 44 -8.50 -7.39 -4.79
N LEU A 45 -9.18 -7.79 -5.87
CA LEU A 45 -10.55 -8.30 -5.81
C LEU A 45 -10.63 -9.61 -5.01
N SER A 46 -9.67 -10.53 -5.18
CA SER A 46 -9.60 -11.78 -4.43
C SER A 46 -9.48 -11.53 -2.92
N ILE A 47 -8.55 -10.65 -2.51
CA ILE A 47 -8.35 -10.29 -1.11
C ILE A 47 -9.62 -9.62 -0.54
N ARG A 48 -10.22 -8.69 -1.29
CA ARG A 48 -11.45 -7.99 -0.87
C ARG A 48 -12.65 -8.94 -0.71
N SER A 49 -12.84 -9.87 -1.65
CA SER A 49 -13.93 -10.83 -1.60
C SER A 49 -13.77 -11.83 -0.45
N TRP A 50 -12.52 -12.15 -0.11
CA TRP A 50 -12.24 -13.09 0.97
C TRP A 50 -12.37 -12.46 2.35
N LEU A 51 -11.73 -11.29 2.56
CA LEU A 51 -11.72 -10.64 3.87
C LEU A 51 -12.98 -9.79 4.13
N GLU A 52 -13.68 -9.38 3.08
CA GLU A 52 -14.94 -8.61 3.17
C GLU A 52 -14.87 -7.44 4.15
N ASN A 53 -15.66 -7.52 5.22
CA ASN A 53 -15.74 -6.48 6.22
C ASN A 53 -14.54 -6.42 7.17
N ASP A 54 -13.68 -7.43 7.16
CA ASP A 54 -12.47 -7.45 7.97
C ASP A 54 -11.32 -6.68 7.31
N LEU A 55 -11.41 -6.37 6.01
CA LEU A 55 -10.40 -5.62 5.28
C LEU A 55 -10.64 -4.11 5.37
N GLU A 56 -9.65 -3.36 5.81
CA GLU A 56 -9.65 -1.89 5.86
C GLU A 56 -8.84 -1.27 4.72
N GLY A 57 -7.77 -1.93 4.26
CA GLY A 57 -6.95 -1.42 3.16
C GLY A 57 -5.96 -2.42 2.61
N ILE A 58 -5.37 -2.10 1.45
CA ILE A 58 -4.29 -2.84 0.82
C ILE A 58 -3.24 -1.84 0.35
N VAL A 59 -1.97 -2.10 0.69
CA VAL A 59 -0.82 -1.32 0.23
C VAL A 59 0.16 -2.23 -0.49
N LEU A 60 0.54 -1.85 -1.70
CA LEU A 60 1.70 -2.41 -2.38
C LEU A 60 2.95 -1.69 -1.86
N HIS A 61 3.95 -2.43 -1.46
CA HIS A 61 5.22 -1.88 -0.99
C HIS A 61 6.42 -2.69 -1.49
N GLY A 62 7.59 -2.53 -0.90
CA GLY A 62 8.78 -3.28 -1.27
C GLY A 62 9.44 -2.83 -2.58
N SER A 63 10.16 -3.74 -3.21
CA SER A 63 10.92 -3.49 -4.44
C SER A 63 10.01 -3.17 -5.61
N PHE A 64 8.84 -3.81 -5.67
CA PHE A 64 7.86 -3.59 -6.72
C PHE A 64 7.30 -2.17 -6.72
N ALA A 65 7.01 -1.61 -5.54
CA ALA A 65 6.51 -0.23 -5.42
C ALA A 65 7.56 0.83 -5.74
N ARG A 66 8.86 0.48 -5.67
CA ARG A 66 10.00 1.38 -5.98
C ARG A 66 10.49 1.29 -7.41
N ASP A 67 9.88 0.44 -8.25
CA ASP A 67 10.35 0.11 -9.60
C ASP A 67 11.79 -0.45 -9.63
N ASP A 68 12.20 -1.11 -8.52
CA ASP A 68 13.51 -1.71 -8.30
C ASP A 68 13.40 -3.24 -8.38
N LEU A 69 12.89 -3.71 -9.53
CA LEU A 69 12.53 -5.12 -9.75
C LEU A 69 13.71 -5.96 -10.21
N SER A 70 13.99 -7.03 -9.48
CA SER A 70 14.66 -8.20 -10.04
C SER A 70 13.63 -9.14 -10.71
N THR A 71 14.11 -10.00 -11.60
CA THR A 71 13.25 -11.01 -12.27
C THR A 71 12.62 -12.01 -11.30
N THR A 72 13.16 -12.11 -10.08
CA THR A 72 12.76 -13.05 -9.02
C THR A 72 12.10 -12.38 -7.82
N SER A 73 11.82 -11.07 -7.88
CA SER A 73 11.20 -10.36 -6.75
C SER A 73 9.73 -10.74 -6.63
N ASP A 74 9.30 -11.05 -5.42
CA ASP A 74 7.89 -11.21 -5.06
C ASP A 74 7.20 -9.85 -5.02
N VAL A 75 5.87 -9.89 -5.01
CA VAL A 75 5.03 -8.70 -4.87
C VAL A 75 4.61 -8.57 -3.41
N ASP A 76 5.19 -7.60 -2.70
CA ASP A 76 4.92 -7.38 -1.28
C ASP A 76 3.63 -6.58 -1.08
N LEU A 77 2.64 -7.16 -0.41
CA LEU A 77 1.39 -6.50 -0.06
C LEU A 77 1.18 -6.45 1.46
N LEU A 78 0.71 -5.33 1.96
CA LEU A 78 0.12 -5.22 3.30
C LEU A 78 -1.40 -5.27 3.19
N ALA A 79 -2.03 -6.30 3.77
CA ALA A 79 -3.46 -6.34 3.99
C ALA A 79 -3.77 -5.78 5.38
N VAL A 80 -4.36 -4.60 5.41
CA VAL A 80 -4.75 -3.95 6.65
C VAL A 80 -6.09 -4.51 7.09
N VAL A 81 -6.09 -5.26 8.19
CA VAL A 81 -7.29 -5.83 8.76
C VAL A 81 -7.75 -5.05 10.00
N ARG A 82 -9.06 -5.05 10.25
CA ARG A 82 -9.63 -4.36 11.42
C ARG A 82 -9.05 -4.90 12.73
N PRO A 83 -8.96 -4.08 13.79
CA PRO A 83 -8.36 -4.49 15.08
C PRO A 83 -8.99 -5.74 15.71
N GLY A 84 -10.29 -5.97 15.49
CA GLY A 84 -10.98 -7.16 16.00
C GLY A 84 -10.74 -8.46 15.22
N ARG A 85 -10.01 -8.42 14.09
CA ARG A 85 -9.63 -9.61 13.33
C ARG A 85 -8.27 -10.12 13.82
N PRO A 86 -8.18 -11.30 14.46
CA PRO A 86 -6.89 -11.85 14.90
C PRO A 86 -6.01 -12.22 13.71
N ILE A 87 -4.75 -11.84 13.75
CA ILE A 87 -3.73 -12.25 12.78
C ILE A 87 -3.11 -13.55 13.28
N THR A 88 -3.48 -14.67 12.67
CA THR A 88 -3.08 -16.01 13.10
C THR A 88 -2.45 -16.80 11.95
N ARG A 89 -1.78 -17.91 12.27
CA ARG A 89 -1.29 -18.85 11.25
C ARG A 89 -2.41 -19.42 10.38
N ALA A 90 -3.61 -19.56 10.90
CA ALA A 90 -4.76 -20.02 10.12
C ALA A 90 -5.11 -19.04 9.01
N LEU A 91 -5.05 -17.72 9.29
CA LEU A 91 -5.29 -16.68 8.30
C LEU A 91 -4.27 -16.75 7.15
N TYR A 92 -2.99 -17.00 7.43
CA TYR A 92 -1.97 -17.16 6.39
C TYR A 92 -2.18 -18.43 5.55
N ARG A 93 -2.57 -19.57 6.17
CA ARG A 93 -2.90 -20.79 5.41
C ARG A 93 -4.12 -20.59 4.50
N GLU A 94 -5.15 -19.92 5.01
CA GLU A 94 -6.32 -19.57 4.19
C GLU A 94 -5.93 -18.70 2.98
N TRP A 95 -4.94 -17.83 3.12
CA TRP A 95 -4.40 -17.06 2.01
C TRP A 95 -3.64 -17.95 1.02
N GLU A 96 -2.76 -18.82 1.47
CA GLU A 96 -2.00 -19.75 0.62
C GLU A 96 -2.93 -20.54 -0.34
N ASP A 97 -4.09 -21.01 0.17
CA ASP A 97 -5.10 -21.69 -0.64
C ASP A 97 -5.79 -20.78 -1.68
N LYS A 98 -5.77 -19.47 -1.47
CA LYS A 98 -6.47 -18.47 -2.30
C LYS A 98 -5.53 -17.60 -3.12
N ALA A 99 -4.24 -17.66 -2.85
CA ALA A 99 -3.24 -16.81 -3.47
C ALA A 99 -3.34 -16.86 -5.01
N ARG A 100 -3.23 -15.69 -5.61
CA ARG A 100 -3.19 -15.51 -7.06
C ARG A 100 -1.88 -14.84 -7.43
N PRO A 101 -1.23 -15.25 -8.48
CA PRO A 101 -0.03 -14.59 -8.95
C PRO A 101 -0.38 -13.19 -9.46
N TRP A 102 0.55 -12.28 -9.28
CA TRP A 102 0.52 -10.96 -9.86
C TRP A 102 1.49 -10.92 -11.03
N ASP A 103 0.96 -10.93 -12.24
CA ASP A 103 1.77 -10.96 -13.47
C ASP A 103 2.84 -12.09 -13.46
N GLY A 104 2.40 -13.28 -13.04
CA GLY A 104 3.25 -14.46 -12.93
C GLY A 104 4.20 -14.51 -11.73
N ARG A 105 4.17 -13.50 -10.84
CA ARG A 105 4.98 -13.41 -9.62
C ARG A 105 4.20 -13.87 -8.40
N GLU A 106 4.89 -14.42 -7.42
CA GLU A 106 4.30 -14.71 -6.13
C GLU A 106 3.91 -13.42 -5.40
N VAL A 107 2.85 -13.49 -4.61
CA VAL A 107 2.38 -12.40 -3.78
C VAL A 107 2.66 -12.74 -2.33
N ASP A 108 3.58 -12.00 -1.73
CA ASP A 108 3.84 -12.06 -0.30
C ASP A 108 2.88 -11.10 0.43
N LEU A 109 1.84 -11.68 1.04
CA LEU A 109 0.78 -10.94 1.72
C LEU A 109 1.01 -10.92 3.22
N HIS A 110 1.33 -9.76 3.76
CA HIS A 110 1.44 -9.53 5.19
C HIS A 110 0.15 -8.92 5.76
N PHE A 111 -0.41 -9.58 6.78
CA PHE A 111 -1.53 -9.03 7.52
C PHE A 111 -1.05 -8.09 8.62
N VAL A 112 -1.66 -6.92 8.71
CA VAL A 112 -1.30 -5.90 9.69
C VAL A 112 -2.56 -5.22 10.23
N HIS A 113 -2.49 -4.67 11.44
CA HIS A 113 -3.45 -3.68 11.91
C HIS A 113 -2.95 -2.28 11.61
N LEU A 114 -3.89 -1.37 11.34
CA LEU A 114 -3.55 0.04 11.17
C LEU A 114 -3.02 0.59 12.52
N PRO A 115 -1.79 1.11 12.57
CA PRO A 115 -1.26 1.66 13.81
C PRO A 115 -2.03 2.93 14.20
N THR A 116 -2.22 3.14 15.50
CA THR A 116 -2.79 4.39 16.02
C THR A 116 -1.80 5.55 15.92
N ALA A 117 -2.23 6.77 16.26
CA ALA A 117 -1.35 7.94 16.24
C ALA A 117 -0.20 7.81 17.27
N ASP A 118 -0.49 7.13 18.39
CA ASP A 118 0.40 7.00 19.53
C ASP A 118 1.31 5.76 19.45
N ASP A 119 1.07 4.88 18.46
CA ASP A 119 1.89 3.69 18.28
C ASP A 119 3.26 4.04 17.68
N ARG A 120 4.26 3.26 18.08
CA ARG A 120 5.56 3.25 17.40
C ARG A 120 5.37 2.82 15.95
N VAL A 121 5.93 3.60 15.02
CA VAL A 121 5.88 3.27 13.59
C VAL A 121 6.93 2.22 13.26
N SER A 122 6.50 1.04 12.81
CA SER A 122 7.42 0.02 12.31
C SER A 122 8.08 0.42 10.99
N GLY A 123 9.21 -0.22 10.68
CA GLY A 123 9.92 -0.01 9.41
C GLY A 123 9.04 -0.26 8.19
N SER A 124 8.20 -1.30 8.21
CA SER A 124 7.27 -1.61 7.12
C SER A 124 6.25 -0.49 6.89
N TRP A 125 5.71 0.10 7.97
CA TRP A 125 4.80 1.24 7.85
C TRP A 125 5.50 2.51 7.37
N ALA A 126 6.75 2.73 7.79
CA ALA A 126 7.54 3.87 7.31
C ALA A 126 7.87 3.72 5.81
N GLU A 127 8.29 2.54 5.36
CA GLU A 127 8.52 2.26 3.93
C GLU A 127 7.22 2.37 3.12
N ALA A 128 6.10 1.83 3.63
CA ALA A 128 4.79 1.97 3.00
C ALA A 128 4.35 3.44 2.90
N ALA A 129 4.69 4.28 3.87
CA ALA A 129 4.39 5.71 3.82
C ALA A 129 5.22 6.44 2.77
N VAL A 130 6.48 6.06 2.54
CA VAL A 130 7.38 6.73 1.58
C VAL A 130 7.14 6.26 0.16
N CYS A 131 7.11 4.96 -0.07
CA CYS A 131 7.10 4.35 -1.40
C CYS A 131 5.84 3.54 -1.70
N GLY A 132 4.97 3.31 -0.71
CA GLY A 132 3.80 2.45 -0.88
C GLY A 132 2.73 3.05 -1.77
N ILE A 133 2.08 2.18 -2.54
CA ILE A 133 0.94 2.50 -3.40
C ILE A 133 -0.32 1.92 -2.75
N VAL A 134 -1.27 2.77 -2.40
CA VAL A 134 -2.55 2.36 -1.83
C VAL A 134 -3.42 1.78 -2.94
N LEU A 135 -3.70 0.47 -2.89
CA LEU A 135 -4.54 -0.22 -3.86
C LEU A 135 -6.01 -0.27 -3.45
N TYR A 136 -6.27 -0.24 -2.16
CA TYR A 136 -7.61 -0.19 -1.58
C TYR A 136 -7.57 0.52 -0.23
N ASP A 137 -8.58 1.35 0.03
CA ASP A 137 -8.76 2.06 1.30
C ASP A 137 -10.26 2.26 1.54
N ARG A 138 -10.82 1.54 2.49
CA ARG A 138 -12.27 1.50 2.73
C ARG A 138 -12.85 2.87 3.09
N ASN A 139 -12.23 3.55 4.03
CA ASN A 139 -12.73 4.78 4.67
C ASN A 139 -11.71 5.91 4.67
N LEU A 140 -10.69 5.84 3.81
CA LEU A 140 -9.53 6.74 3.78
C LEU A 140 -8.75 6.77 5.11
N ALA A 141 -8.95 5.79 5.99
CA ALA A 141 -8.25 5.69 7.27
C ALA A 141 -6.76 5.37 7.06
N LEU A 142 -6.48 4.44 6.14
CA LEU A 142 -5.14 4.07 5.73
C LEU A 142 -4.40 5.28 5.13
N SER A 143 -5.00 5.97 4.15
CA SER A 143 -4.39 7.15 3.50
C SER A 143 -4.11 8.27 4.50
N ARG A 144 -5.04 8.54 5.42
CA ARG A 144 -4.83 9.53 6.50
C ARG A 144 -3.68 9.12 7.41
N ARG A 145 -3.60 7.83 7.76
CA ARG A 145 -2.50 7.33 8.61
C ARG A 145 -1.14 7.45 7.94
N LEU A 146 -1.04 7.05 6.66
CA LEU A 146 0.19 7.20 5.87
C LEU A 146 0.61 8.67 5.75
N THR A 147 -0.36 9.59 5.61
CA THR A 147 -0.08 11.05 5.63
C THR A 147 0.54 11.47 6.96
N GLY A 148 -0.04 11.07 8.10
CA GLY A 148 0.52 11.39 9.41
C GLY A 148 1.93 10.80 9.63
N ILE A 149 2.22 9.62 9.07
CA ILE A 149 3.58 9.05 9.11
C ILE A 149 4.54 9.92 8.26
N ARG A 150 4.14 10.35 7.06
CA ARG A 150 4.94 11.26 6.21
C ARG A 150 5.22 12.59 6.91
N GLU A 151 4.25 13.14 7.64
CA GLU A 151 4.44 14.35 8.44
C GLU A 151 5.49 14.15 9.56
N ARG A 152 5.51 12.97 10.21
CA ARG A 152 6.53 12.63 11.21
C ARG A 152 7.92 12.50 10.57
N ILE A 153 8.02 11.93 9.37
CA ILE A 153 9.27 11.86 8.60
C ILE A 153 9.73 13.26 8.23
N ALA A 154 8.86 14.09 7.68
CA ALA A 154 9.18 15.48 7.29
C ALA A 154 9.60 16.34 8.48
N ALA A 155 9.05 16.09 9.66
CA ALA A 155 9.41 16.75 10.92
C ALA A 155 10.68 16.19 11.57
N GLY A 156 11.36 15.20 10.96
CA GLY A 156 12.56 14.57 11.52
C GLY A 156 12.30 13.69 12.76
N ARG A 157 11.05 13.39 13.08
CA ARG A 157 10.68 12.53 14.22
C ARG A 157 10.76 11.04 13.88
N LEU A 158 10.69 10.69 12.62
CA LEU A 158 10.90 9.34 12.11
C LEU A 158 12.01 9.40 11.06
N VAL A 159 13.17 8.83 11.36
CA VAL A 159 14.39 9.00 10.58
C VAL A 159 14.87 7.69 10.02
N ARG A 160 15.20 7.66 8.72
CA ARG A 160 15.82 6.53 8.06
C ARG A 160 17.33 6.56 8.28
N ARG A 161 17.89 5.46 8.75
CA ARG A 161 19.31 5.24 8.99
C ARG A 161 19.80 4.03 8.18
N MET A 162 21.12 3.89 8.08
CA MET A 162 21.76 2.75 7.45
C MET A 162 22.66 2.04 8.47
N ALA A 163 22.54 0.71 8.56
CA ALA A 163 23.47 -0.13 9.31
C ALA A 163 23.85 -1.33 8.44
N GLN A 164 25.14 -1.56 8.27
CA GLN A 164 25.68 -2.67 7.47
C GLN A 164 25.07 -2.76 6.06
N GLY A 165 24.80 -1.62 5.43
CA GLY A 165 24.17 -1.55 4.10
C GLY A 165 22.66 -1.77 4.08
N GLN A 166 22.02 -2.01 5.24
CA GLN A 166 20.57 -2.18 5.35
C GLN A 166 19.90 -0.93 5.93
N PRO A 167 18.82 -0.43 5.32
CA PRO A 167 18.05 0.68 5.86
C PRO A 167 17.20 0.23 7.06
N TYR A 168 17.10 1.08 8.07
CA TYR A 168 16.18 0.92 9.19
C TYR A 168 15.63 2.26 9.64
N TRP A 169 14.52 2.24 10.37
CA TRP A 169 13.84 3.45 10.82
C TRP A 169 13.94 3.60 12.33
N ILE A 170 14.21 4.81 12.79
CA ILE A 170 14.21 5.20 14.21
C ILE A 170 13.05 6.16 14.43
N ASP A 171 12.24 5.89 15.43
CA ASP A 171 11.16 6.75 15.89
C ASP A 171 11.65 7.58 17.09
N GLU A 172 12.33 8.70 16.83
CA GLU A 172 12.91 9.55 17.86
C GLU A 172 11.86 10.16 18.78
N GLY A 173 10.62 10.32 18.30
CA GLY A 173 9.52 10.81 19.11
C GLY A 173 9.01 9.79 20.13
N PHE A 174 9.26 8.50 19.92
CA PHE A 174 8.86 7.42 20.82
C PHE A 174 9.99 7.07 21.81
N ASP A 175 11.22 7.01 21.30
CA ASP A 175 12.39 6.63 22.10
C ASP A 175 12.80 7.69 23.14
N ALA A 176 12.36 8.95 22.97
CA ALA A 176 12.61 10.02 23.95
C ALA A 176 11.66 10.00 25.17
N GLN A 177 10.66 9.12 25.20
CA GLN A 177 9.68 8.98 26.28
C GLN A 177 9.86 7.71 27.12
N SER A 178 10.89 6.89 26.81
CA SER A 178 11.26 5.65 27.53
C SER A 178 12.53 5.86 28.34
#